data_ca4cd1a36f371f970a5928be67509898
#
_entry.id   ca4cd1a36f371f970a5928be67509898
#
_cell.length_a   1.000
_cell.length_b   1.000
_cell.length_c   1.000
_cell.angle_alpha   90.00
_cell.angle_beta   90.00
_cell.angle_gamma   90.00
#
_symmetry.space_group_name_H-M   'P 1'
#
loop_
_entity.id
_entity.type
_entity.pdbx_description
1 polymer ?
#
loop_
_entity_poly.entity_id
_entity_poly.type
_entity_poly.pdbx_seq_one_letter_code
_entity_poly.pdbx_strand_id
1 'polypeptide(L)'
;MLIPGFPLLHPDHSFLSELLLRKGISGRRTVLYAEQPYVFTHNDTPRGSAVAPALTRFMGAEISWTRVRTERAHRQAKLKAVRFYRSQLRYLGLRNIGLYRMLWREAAQGGEAVAWQA
;
A
#
# COMPACT_ATOMS: atom_id res chain seq x y z
N MET A 1 0.33 -8.62 11.16
CA MET A 1 -0.22 -8.98 9.82
C MET A 1 -0.22 -7.74 8.95
N LEU A 2 0.13 -7.86 7.67
CA LEU A 2 0.15 -6.73 6.72
C LEU A 2 -1.02 -6.87 5.76
N ILE A 3 -1.88 -5.85 5.66
CA ILE A 3 -3.06 -5.85 4.79
C ILE A 3 -3.16 -4.54 4.00
N PRO A 4 -3.83 -4.52 2.84
CA PRO A 4 -4.08 -3.28 2.09
C PRO A 4 -4.87 -2.27 2.93
N GLY A 5 -4.55 -0.99 2.86
CA GLY A 5 -5.21 0.06 3.66
C GLY A 5 -5.58 1.32 2.91
N PHE A 6 -4.89 1.63 1.81
CA PHE A 6 -5.10 2.86 1.05
C PHE A 6 -4.55 2.71 -0.38
N PRO A 7 -5.20 3.17 -1.44
CA PRO A 7 -6.54 3.75 -1.47
C PRO A 7 -7.67 2.72 -1.58
N LEU A 8 -7.39 1.41 -1.68
CA LEU A 8 -8.34 0.31 -1.83
C LEU A 8 -9.26 0.45 -3.06
N LEU A 9 -8.65 0.71 -4.21
CA LEU A 9 -9.39 0.82 -5.47
C LEU A 9 -9.76 -0.53 -6.07
N HIS A 10 -9.04 -1.61 -5.69
CA HIS A 10 -9.34 -2.96 -6.17
C HIS A 10 -10.35 -3.65 -5.25
N PRO A 11 -11.46 -4.21 -5.79
CA PRO A 11 -12.49 -4.85 -4.97
C PRO A 11 -11.97 -5.98 -4.08
N ASP A 12 -11.07 -6.82 -4.60
CA ASP A 12 -10.51 -7.95 -3.85
C ASP A 12 -9.69 -7.49 -2.64
N HIS A 13 -8.96 -6.38 -2.78
CA HIS A 13 -8.18 -5.81 -1.68
C HIS A 13 -9.10 -5.23 -0.61
N SER A 14 -10.15 -4.54 -1.01
CA SER A 14 -11.17 -4.02 -0.11
C SER A 14 -11.84 -5.15 0.66
N PHE A 15 -12.31 -6.17 -0.06
CA PHE A 15 -12.95 -7.35 0.53
C PHE A 15 -12.01 -8.07 1.52
N LEU A 16 -10.76 -8.32 1.12
CA LEU A 16 -9.78 -9.00 1.96
C LEU A 16 -9.52 -8.22 3.26
N SER A 17 -9.32 -6.92 3.16
CA SER A 17 -9.02 -6.07 4.31
C SER A 17 -10.22 -5.99 5.26
N GLU A 18 -11.43 -5.82 4.73
CA GLU A 18 -12.64 -5.85 5.55
C GLU A 18 -12.83 -7.19 6.27
N LEU A 19 -12.65 -8.30 5.55
CA LEU A 19 -12.80 -9.64 6.13
C LEU A 19 -11.84 -9.87 7.29
N LEU A 20 -10.57 -9.49 7.09
CA LEU A 20 -9.52 -9.67 8.09
C LEU A 20 -9.72 -8.78 9.33
N LEU A 21 -10.18 -7.54 9.13
CA LEU A 21 -10.49 -6.62 10.22
C LEU A 21 -11.76 -7.04 10.99
N ARG A 22 -12.79 -7.54 10.28
CA ARG A 22 -14.01 -8.06 10.93
C ARG A 22 -13.75 -9.27 11.82
N LYS A 23 -12.96 -10.21 11.31
CA LYS A 23 -12.71 -11.47 12.04
C LYS A 23 -11.75 -11.29 13.20
N GLY A 24 -10.95 -10.24 13.17
CA GLY A 24 -9.90 -10.02 14.14
C GLY A 24 -8.96 -11.23 14.20
N ILE A 25 -7.71 -11.10 13.87
CA ILE A 25 -6.78 -12.20 14.10
C ILE A 25 -6.23 -12.02 15.49
N SER A 26 -6.83 -12.75 16.43
CA SER A 26 -6.47 -12.74 17.84
C SER A 26 -4.95 -12.78 18.04
N GLY A 27 -4.45 -11.84 18.85
CA GLY A 27 -3.04 -11.76 19.25
C GLY A 27 -2.05 -11.24 18.18
N ARG A 28 -2.51 -10.81 17.01
CA ARG A 28 -1.62 -10.26 15.97
C ARG A 28 -1.88 -8.79 15.70
N ARG A 29 -0.81 -8.00 15.74
CA ARG A 29 -0.85 -6.60 15.33
C ARG A 29 -1.12 -6.49 13.83
N THR A 30 -2.13 -5.71 13.47
CA THR A 30 -2.46 -5.43 12.07
C THR A 30 -1.77 -4.15 11.63
N VAL A 31 -1.12 -4.21 10.47
CA VAL A 31 -0.46 -3.09 9.83
C VAL A 31 -1.07 -2.90 8.46
N LEU A 32 -1.52 -1.71 8.16
CA LEU A 32 -2.01 -1.32 6.85
C LEU A 32 -0.85 -0.86 5.97
N TYR A 33 -0.92 -1.12 4.68
CA TYR A 33 0.04 -0.56 3.73
C TYR A 33 -0.67 0.24 2.62
N ALA A 34 0.04 1.22 2.08
CA ALA A 34 -0.41 1.97 0.91
C ALA A 34 -0.11 1.19 -0.36
N GLU A 35 -1.15 0.95 -1.15
CA GLU A 35 -1.08 0.07 -2.32
C GLU A 35 -0.39 0.72 -3.50
N GLN A 36 0.70 0.13 -3.94
CA GLN A 36 1.28 0.42 -5.24
C GLN A 36 0.68 -0.53 -6.30
N PRO A 37 0.39 -0.06 -7.49
CA PRO A 37 0.76 1.27 -8.05
C PRO A 37 -0.31 2.35 -7.87
N TYR A 38 -1.43 2.09 -7.24
CA TYR A 38 -2.57 3.00 -7.17
C TYR A 38 -2.22 4.35 -6.56
N VAL A 39 -1.44 4.35 -5.48
CA VAL A 39 -0.92 5.59 -4.87
C VAL A 39 -0.12 6.42 -5.87
N PHE A 40 0.66 5.77 -6.72
CA PHE A 40 1.46 6.45 -7.75
C PHE A 40 0.59 6.94 -8.92
N THR A 41 -0.28 6.10 -9.45
CA THR A 41 -1.08 6.41 -10.66
C THR A 41 -2.16 7.44 -10.40
N HIS A 42 -2.71 7.49 -9.19
CA HIS A 42 -3.74 8.46 -8.79
C HIS A 42 -3.17 9.68 -8.08
N ASN A 43 -1.84 9.77 -7.97
CA ASN A 43 -1.15 10.87 -7.29
C ASN A 43 -1.58 11.07 -5.83
N ASP A 44 -2.10 10.02 -5.21
CA ASP A 44 -2.55 10.02 -3.83
C ASP A 44 -1.40 9.74 -2.86
N THR A 45 -1.55 10.24 -1.66
CA THR A 45 -0.62 9.94 -0.57
C THR A 45 -1.43 9.86 0.72
N PRO A 46 -1.38 8.74 1.46
CA PRO A 46 -2.07 8.66 2.73
C PRO A 46 -1.49 9.69 3.72
N ARG A 47 -2.36 10.49 4.32
CA ARG A 47 -1.99 11.57 5.25
C ARG A 47 -2.86 11.53 6.49
N GLY A 48 -2.28 11.83 7.64
CA GLY A 48 -3.01 11.86 8.90
C GLY A 48 -3.66 10.50 9.20
N SER A 49 -4.92 10.51 9.56
CA SER A 49 -5.73 9.32 9.84
C SER A 49 -6.47 8.77 8.60
N ALA A 50 -6.18 9.27 7.40
CA ALA A 50 -6.90 8.86 6.20
C ALA A 50 -6.65 7.40 5.85
N VAL A 51 -7.66 6.56 6.02
CA VAL A 51 -7.74 5.20 5.49
C VAL A 51 -8.81 5.16 4.40
N ALA A 52 -8.83 4.09 3.62
CA ALA A 52 -9.91 3.90 2.67
C ALA A 52 -11.27 3.93 3.40
N PRO A 53 -12.29 4.61 2.84
CA PRO A 53 -13.60 4.76 3.50
C PRO A 53 -14.21 3.44 3.97
N ALA A 54 -14.00 2.36 3.20
CA ALA A 54 -14.47 1.03 3.55
C ALA A 54 -13.90 0.50 4.89
N LEU A 55 -12.75 0.99 5.33
CA LEU A 55 -12.09 0.54 6.55
C LEU A 55 -12.33 1.46 7.75
N THR A 56 -12.84 2.64 7.55
CA THR A 56 -13.03 3.65 8.61
C THR A 56 -13.79 3.11 9.82
N ARG A 57 -14.80 2.28 9.58
CA ARG A 57 -15.62 1.66 10.64
C ARG A 57 -14.88 0.67 11.54
N PHE A 58 -13.74 0.12 11.07
CA PHE A 58 -12.97 -0.89 11.80
C PHE A 58 -11.76 -0.31 12.51
N MET A 59 -11.22 0.80 11.98
CA MET A 59 -9.93 1.30 12.38
C MET A 59 -9.98 2.31 13.53
N GLY A 60 -11.16 2.83 13.88
CA GLY A 60 -11.25 3.87 14.90
C GLY A 60 -10.56 5.18 14.51
N ALA A 61 -10.41 6.10 15.48
CA ALA A 61 -10.00 7.47 15.21
C ALA A 61 -8.48 7.70 15.08
N GLU A 62 -7.65 6.84 15.64
CA GLU A 62 -6.20 7.10 15.74
C GLU A 62 -5.38 6.14 14.87
N ILE A 63 -5.17 6.55 13.63
CA ILE A 63 -4.26 5.89 12.70
C ILE A 63 -3.18 6.87 12.30
N SER A 64 -1.94 6.43 12.35
CA SER A 64 -0.81 7.24 11.92
C SER A 64 -0.03 6.54 10.81
N TRP A 65 0.09 7.23 9.67
CA TRP A 65 0.91 6.76 8.56
C TRP A 65 2.38 7.12 8.79
N THR A 66 3.21 6.10 8.71
CA THR A 66 4.67 6.23 8.81
C THR A 66 5.33 5.75 7.53
N ARG A 67 6.47 6.35 7.18
CA ARG A 67 7.29 5.91 6.06
C ARG A 67 8.34 4.91 6.54
N VAL A 68 8.33 3.73 5.94
CA VAL A 68 9.36 2.71 6.16
C VAL A 68 10.41 2.87 5.08
N ARG A 69 11.60 3.31 5.51
CA ARG A 69 12.72 3.50 4.59
C ARG A 69 13.11 2.19 3.94
N THR A 70 13.17 2.19 2.62
CA THR A 70 13.58 1.04 1.83
C THR A 70 15.01 1.23 1.33
N GLU A 71 15.85 0.24 1.56
CA GLU A 71 17.21 0.21 1.05
C GLU A 71 17.24 -0.07 -0.47
N ARG A 72 18.37 0.22 -1.10
CA ARG A 72 18.56 -0.04 -2.53
C ARG A 72 18.31 -1.50 -2.90
N ALA A 73 18.76 -2.45 -2.08
CA ALA A 73 18.57 -3.88 -2.30
C ALA A 73 17.08 -4.26 -2.31
N HIS A 74 16.29 -3.73 -1.37
CA HIS A 74 14.85 -3.96 -1.30
C HIS A 74 14.12 -3.41 -2.53
N ARG A 75 14.48 -2.21 -2.98
CA ARG A 75 13.91 -1.60 -4.20
C ARG A 75 14.25 -2.41 -5.45
N GLN A 76 15.46 -2.95 -5.53
CA GLN A 76 15.87 -3.82 -6.64
C GLN A 76 15.09 -5.14 -6.63
N ALA A 77 14.91 -5.76 -5.45
CA ALA A 77 14.11 -6.96 -5.30
C ALA A 77 12.65 -6.73 -5.69
N LYS A 78 12.06 -5.61 -5.24
CA LYS A 78 10.71 -5.19 -5.61
C LYS A 78 10.58 -4.98 -7.13
N LEU A 79 11.52 -4.28 -7.75
CA LEU A 79 11.57 -4.08 -9.20
C LEU A 79 11.61 -5.41 -9.95
N LYS A 80 12.45 -6.33 -9.50
CA LYS A 80 12.57 -7.68 -10.08
C LYS A 80 11.27 -8.45 -9.95
N ALA A 81 10.66 -8.47 -8.77
CA ALA A 81 9.40 -9.16 -8.51
C ALA A 81 8.25 -8.61 -9.37
N VAL A 82 8.06 -7.30 -9.42
CA VAL A 82 6.98 -6.65 -10.17
C VAL A 82 7.10 -6.90 -11.68
N ARG A 83 8.31 -7.08 -12.20
CA ARG A 83 8.53 -7.40 -13.63
C ARG A 83 7.95 -8.75 -14.07
N PHE A 84 7.68 -9.67 -13.14
CA PHE A 84 7.00 -10.92 -13.47
C PHE A 84 5.51 -10.72 -13.80
N TYR A 85 4.90 -9.63 -13.34
CA TYR A 85 3.50 -9.30 -13.62
C TYR A 85 3.32 -8.52 -14.95
N ARG A 86 3.92 -9.01 -16.03
CA ARG A 86 3.99 -8.32 -17.33
C ARG A 86 2.63 -7.92 -17.89
N SER A 87 1.62 -8.78 -17.77
CA SER A 87 0.25 -8.49 -18.21
C SER A 87 -0.35 -7.32 -17.45
N GLN A 88 -0.16 -7.29 -16.13
CA GLN A 88 -0.68 -6.25 -15.24
C GLN A 88 0.00 -4.90 -15.47
N LEU A 89 1.31 -4.88 -15.70
CA LEU A 89 2.08 -3.65 -15.93
C LEU A 89 1.56 -2.85 -17.13
N ARG A 90 1.03 -3.53 -18.13
CA ARG A 90 0.42 -2.87 -19.30
C ARG A 90 -0.82 -2.09 -18.92
N TYR A 91 -1.73 -2.71 -18.15
CA TYR A 91 -2.99 -2.08 -17.72
C TYR A 91 -2.75 -0.94 -16.73
N LEU A 92 -1.73 -1.05 -15.90
CA LEU A 92 -1.39 -0.06 -14.89
C LEU A 92 -0.55 1.11 -15.43
N GLY A 93 -0.26 1.15 -16.73
CA GLY A 93 0.58 2.20 -17.31
C GLY A 93 2.05 2.19 -16.84
N LEU A 94 2.49 1.10 -16.21
CA LEU A 94 3.81 0.99 -15.58
C LEU A 94 4.87 0.33 -16.45
N ARG A 95 4.71 0.35 -17.76
CA ARG A 95 5.75 -0.17 -18.66
C ARG A 95 7.04 0.65 -18.52
N ASN A 96 8.17 -0.05 -18.50
CA ASN A 96 9.50 0.56 -18.54
C ASN A 96 9.68 1.72 -17.52
N ILE A 97 9.65 2.95 -18.01
CA ILE A 97 9.90 4.17 -17.22
C ILE A 97 8.89 4.36 -16.08
N GLY A 98 7.62 3.96 -16.27
CA GLY A 98 6.58 4.12 -15.25
C GLY A 98 6.92 3.38 -13.96
N LEU A 99 7.40 2.15 -14.04
CA LEU A 99 7.81 1.36 -12.88
C LEU A 99 8.99 2.00 -12.13
N TYR A 100 10.01 2.49 -12.87
CA TYR A 100 11.14 3.19 -12.24
C TYR A 100 10.70 4.50 -11.57
N ARG A 101 9.83 5.27 -12.20
CA ARG A 101 9.28 6.50 -11.62
C ARG A 101 8.50 6.22 -10.33
N MET A 102 7.70 5.16 -10.30
CA MET A 102 6.97 4.74 -9.10
C MET A 102 7.95 4.45 -7.94
N LEU A 103 8.95 3.62 -8.16
CA LEU A 103 9.94 3.27 -7.13
C LEU A 103 10.80 4.46 -6.70
N TRP A 104 11.16 5.32 -7.64
CA TRP A 104 11.91 6.54 -7.34
C TRP A 104 11.09 7.51 -6.50
N ARG A 105 9.81 7.72 -6.85
CA ARG A 105 8.91 8.57 -6.07
C ARG A 105 8.69 8.03 -4.66
N GLU A 106 8.49 6.74 -4.51
CA GLU A 106 8.38 6.09 -3.21
C GLU A 106 9.65 6.34 -2.36
N ALA A 107 10.82 6.17 -2.95
CA ALA A 107 12.09 6.45 -2.27
C ALA A 107 12.25 7.94 -1.90
N ALA A 108 11.87 8.86 -2.79
CA ALA A 108 11.92 10.30 -2.55
C ALA A 108 10.95 10.75 -1.44
N GLN A 109 9.86 10.02 -1.23
CA GLN A 109 8.92 10.23 -0.15
C GLN A 109 9.34 9.57 1.19
N GLY A 110 10.52 8.98 1.25
CA GLY A 110 11.04 8.34 2.45
C GLY A 110 10.73 6.84 2.57
N GLY A 111 10.16 6.22 1.55
CA GLY A 111 9.87 4.79 1.50
C GLY A 111 8.39 4.45 1.42
N GLU A 112 8.05 3.20 1.73
CA GLU A 112 6.68 2.70 1.72
C GLU A 112 5.86 3.27 2.89
N ALA A 113 4.61 3.64 2.62
CA ALA A 113 3.71 4.10 3.68
C ALA A 113 3.01 2.92 4.33
N VAL A 114 3.10 2.86 5.64
CA VAL A 114 2.41 1.89 6.48
C VAL A 114 1.71 2.60 7.64
N ALA A 115 0.63 2.01 8.12
CA ALA A 115 -0.09 2.54 9.27
C ALA A 115 -0.52 1.41 10.21
N TRP A 116 -0.67 1.73 11.48
CA TRP A 116 -1.24 0.84 12.48
C TRP A 116 -2.15 1.62 13.41
N GLN A 117 -3.05 0.91 14.02
CA GLN A 117 -3.86 1.45 15.10
C GLN A 117 -2.98 1.64 16.33
N ALA A 118 -3.05 2.83 16.92
CA ALA A 118 -2.29 3.18 18.13
C ALA A 118 -2.70 2.33 19.34
#